data_85745648e4dad4e5ce9c59f405a4126e
#
_entry.id   85745648e4dad4e5ce9c59f405a4126e
#
_cell.length_a   1.000
_cell.length_b   1.000
_cell.length_c   1.000
_cell.angle_alpha   90.00
_cell.angle_beta   90.00
_cell.angle_gamma   90.00
#
_symmetry.space_group_name_H-M   'P 1'
#
loop_
_entity.id
_entity.type
_entity.pdbx_description
1 polymer ?
#
loop_
_entity_poly.entity_id
_entity_poly.type
_entity_poly.pdbx_seq_one_letter_code
_entity_poly.pdbx_strand_id
1 'polypeptide(L)'
;MKALETNRLTLSYGEQPIIENLDLTIPKGQITVLIGGNGSGKSTLLRSMARLLKPDSGAVLLDGANISSMSTKEVARQLSILPQGPSAPEGLTVLQLVKQGRYPYQSWLKTWSEEDERMVRRALKATGTEELAERAVDSLSGGQRQRAWIAMTLAQGTRTILLDEPTTYLDLTHQIEVLDLLFELNELENRTIVMVLHDINLACRYAHHIVAVKDKTVYACGKPEEIVDEQLIRHVFEMECRIVPDPEFGTPMCIPLGRGRDIGRRKQAHATA
;
A
#
# COMPACT_ATOMS: atom_id res chain seq x y z
N MET A 1 -12.02 9.95 12.52
CA MET A 1 -12.55 8.56 12.67
C MET A 1 -11.44 7.59 12.34
N LYS A 2 -11.46 6.37 12.90
CA LYS A 2 -10.43 5.34 12.76
C LYS A 2 -10.95 4.21 11.87
N ALA A 3 -10.14 3.73 10.91
CA ALA A 3 -10.49 2.58 10.07
C ALA A 3 -9.90 1.28 10.62
N LEU A 4 -8.61 1.32 10.98
CA LEU A 4 -7.90 0.22 11.60
C LEU A 4 -7.18 0.73 12.85
N GLU A 5 -7.11 -0.11 13.87
CA GLU A 5 -6.36 0.14 15.10
C GLU A 5 -5.63 -1.13 15.51
N THR A 6 -4.45 -0.96 16.10
CA THR A 6 -3.78 -2.06 16.81
C THR A 6 -3.70 -1.70 18.30
N ASN A 7 -3.94 -2.67 19.15
CA ASN A 7 -3.86 -2.51 20.60
C ASN A 7 -2.81 -3.49 21.13
N ARG A 8 -1.67 -2.95 21.59
CA ARG A 8 -0.52 -3.71 22.13
C ARG A 8 -0.18 -4.93 21.26
N LEU A 9 -0.14 -4.72 19.94
CA LEU A 9 0.03 -5.79 18.96
C LEU A 9 1.45 -6.32 18.97
N THR A 10 1.62 -7.62 19.13
CA THR A 10 2.91 -8.33 18.97
C THR A 10 2.78 -9.38 17.89
N LEU A 11 3.73 -9.39 16.95
CA LEU A 11 3.78 -10.27 15.79
C LEU A 11 5.15 -10.92 15.70
N SER A 12 5.21 -12.23 15.47
CA SER A 12 6.45 -12.98 15.30
C SER A 12 6.40 -13.93 14.09
N TYR A 13 7.56 -14.32 13.61
CA TYR A 13 7.76 -15.52 12.80
C TYR A 13 8.59 -16.52 13.62
N GLY A 14 7.95 -17.61 14.06
CA GLY A 14 8.55 -18.54 15.02
C GLY A 14 8.79 -17.82 16.35
N GLU A 15 10.02 -17.92 16.88
CA GLU A 15 10.40 -17.32 18.17
C GLU A 15 10.90 -15.87 18.06
N GLN A 16 11.04 -15.33 16.85
CA GLN A 16 11.58 -13.98 16.64
C GLN A 16 10.47 -12.95 16.49
N PRO A 17 10.32 -11.99 17.44
CA PRO A 17 9.37 -10.92 17.31
C PRO A 17 9.81 -9.93 16.23
N ILE A 18 8.86 -9.56 15.38
CA ILE A 18 8.99 -8.60 14.27
C ILE A 18 8.36 -7.25 14.62
N ILE A 19 7.25 -7.28 15.34
CA ILE A 19 6.57 -6.11 15.92
C ILE A 19 6.30 -6.42 17.38
N GLU A 20 6.55 -5.46 18.26
CA GLU A 20 6.38 -5.62 19.70
C GLU A 20 5.52 -4.51 20.30
N ASN A 21 4.46 -4.91 21.00
CA ASN A 21 3.59 -4.02 21.80
C ASN A 21 3.14 -2.76 21.07
N LEU A 22 2.72 -2.89 19.82
CA LEU A 22 2.41 -1.76 18.94
C LEU A 22 0.97 -1.27 19.12
N ASP A 23 0.83 0.01 19.44
CA ASP A 23 -0.40 0.78 19.34
C ASP A 23 -0.32 1.70 18.10
N LEU A 24 -1.23 1.51 17.14
CA LEU A 24 -1.27 2.28 15.91
C LEU A 24 -2.72 2.56 15.54
N THR A 25 -2.97 3.75 14.99
CA THR A 25 -4.27 4.13 14.43
C THR A 25 -4.10 4.52 12.98
N ILE A 26 -4.91 3.93 12.10
CA ILE A 26 -5.03 4.28 10.68
C ILE A 26 -6.28 5.16 10.51
N PRO A 27 -6.13 6.41 10.04
CA PRO A 27 -7.26 7.31 9.79
C PRO A 27 -8.19 6.78 8.70
N LYS A 28 -9.50 7.00 8.89
CA LYS A 28 -10.52 6.60 7.90
C LYS A 28 -10.60 7.61 6.75
N GLY A 29 -10.78 7.12 5.53
CA GLY A 29 -10.92 7.95 4.32
C GLY A 29 -9.62 8.63 3.90
N GLN A 30 -8.47 8.15 4.35
CA GLN A 30 -7.16 8.69 4.01
C GLN A 30 -6.26 7.62 3.38
N ILE A 31 -5.26 8.08 2.65
CA ILE A 31 -4.14 7.27 2.21
C ILE A 31 -3.08 7.28 3.30
N THR A 32 -2.80 6.11 3.89
CA THR A 32 -1.70 5.90 4.82
C THR A 32 -0.60 5.09 4.15
N VAL A 33 0.63 5.58 4.21
CA VAL A 33 1.80 4.87 3.65
C VAL A 33 2.70 4.38 4.78
N LEU A 34 3.00 3.09 4.77
CA LEU A 34 4.00 2.48 5.65
C LEU A 34 5.37 2.59 4.98
N ILE A 35 6.33 3.26 5.65
CA ILE A 35 7.72 3.41 5.22
C ILE A 35 8.69 2.76 6.20
N GLY A 36 9.91 2.49 5.77
CA GLY A 36 10.98 1.92 6.61
C GLY A 36 11.93 1.05 5.83
N GLY A 37 13.04 0.68 6.43
CA GLY A 37 14.04 -0.21 5.83
C GLY A 37 13.48 -1.61 5.50
N ASN A 38 14.23 -2.37 4.70
CA ASN A 38 13.88 -3.77 4.44
C ASN A 38 13.93 -4.58 5.74
N GLY A 39 12.95 -5.46 5.92
CA GLY A 39 12.86 -6.28 7.13
C GLY A 39 12.32 -5.55 8.38
N SER A 40 11.92 -4.28 8.30
CA SER A 40 11.39 -3.52 9.46
C SER A 40 10.02 -3.99 9.96
N GLY A 41 9.32 -4.89 9.23
CA GLY A 41 8.03 -5.44 9.66
C GLY A 41 6.80 -4.85 8.99
N LYS A 42 6.92 -3.95 7.99
CA LYS A 42 5.80 -3.30 7.28
C LYS A 42 4.80 -4.29 6.69
N SER A 43 5.27 -5.23 5.88
CA SER A 43 4.43 -6.28 5.28
C SER A 43 3.84 -7.23 6.33
N THR A 44 4.58 -7.50 7.41
CA THR A 44 4.10 -8.30 8.55
C THR A 44 2.94 -7.60 9.25
N LEU A 45 3.08 -6.30 9.52
CA LEU A 45 2.03 -5.46 10.09
C LEU A 45 0.80 -5.41 9.17
N LEU A 46 1.01 -5.17 7.87
CA LEU A 46 -0.06 -5.12 6.88
C LEU A 46 -0.84 -6.46 6.81
N ARG A 47 -0.13 -7.59 6.79
CA ARG A 47 -0.73 -8.94 6.80
C ARG A 47 -1.52 -9.22 8.07
N SER A 48 -1.06 -8.74 9.21
CA SER A 48 -1.81 -8.88 10.47
C SER A 48 -3.08 -8.02 10.45
N MET A 49 -3.02 -6.79 9.93
CA MET A 49 -4.20 -5.93 9.71
C MET A 49 -5.21 -6.58 8.77
N ALA A 50 -4.75 -7.39 7.80
CA ALA A 50 -5.60 -8.16 6.90
C ALA A 50 -6.08 -9.50 7.47
N ARG A 51 -5.73 -9.84 8.72
CA ARG A 51 -6.00 -11.14 9.34
C ARG A 51 -5.36 -12.34 8.61
N LEU A 52 -4.32 -12.09 7.82
CA LEU A 52 -3.51 -13.14 7.18
C LEU A 52 -2.40 -13.66 8.09
N LEU A 53 -2.04 -12.90 9.11
CA LEU A 53 -1.13 -13.29 10.17
C LEU A 53 -1.82 -13.13 11.53
N LYS A 54 -1.86 -14.20 12.33
CA LYS A 54 -2.43 -14.16 13.67
C LYS A 54 -1.45 -13.48 14.63
N PRO A 55 -1.89 -12.51 15.44
CA PRO A 55 -1.05 -11.93 16.50
C PRO A 55 -0.69 -12.96 17.58
N ASP A 56 0.51 -12.83 18.14
CA ASP A 56 0.91 -13.54 19.36
C ASP A 56 0.21 -12.98 20.58
N SER A 57 0.07 -11.64 20.62
CA SER A 57 -0.69 -10.92 21.63
C SER A 57 -1.25 -9.60 21.08
N GLY A 58 -2.16 -9.00 21.82
CA GLY A 58 -2.85 -7.80 21.41
C GLY A 58 -4.01 -8.07 20.44
N ALA A 59 -4.47 -7.02 19.75
CA ALA A 59 -5.60 -7.12 18.85
C ALA A 59 -5.49 -6.13 17.69
N VAL A 60 -6.12 -6.48 16.55
CA VAL A 60 -6.43 -5.57 15.45
C VAL A 60 -7.93 -5.30 15.45
N LEU A 61 -8.30 -4.03 15.38
CA LEU A 61 -9.69 -3.59 15.27
C LEU A 61 -9.95 -3.03 13.88
N LEU A 62 -11.04 -3.43 13.25
CA LEU A 62 -11.55 -2.89 11.99
C LEU A 62 -12.87 -2.16 12.30
N ASP A 63 -12.92 -0.85 12.01
CA ASP A 63 -14.05 0.01 12.38
C ASP A 63 -14.52 -0.19 13.85
N GLY A 64 -13.56 -0.40 14.76
CA GLY A 64 -13.79 -0.60 16.20
C GLY A 64 -14.12 -2.04 16.64
N ALA A 65 -14.36 -2.97 15.71
CA ALA A 65 -14.62 -4.37 16.02
C ALA A 65 -13.33 -5.21 15.93
N ASN A 66 -13.11 -6.13 16.88
CA ASN A 66 -11.96 -7.04 16.82
C ASN A 66 -12.05 -7.95 15.61
N ILE A 67 -11.10 -7.83 14.69
CA ILE A 67 -11.08 -8.58 13.42
C ILE A 67 -11.01 -10.11 13.64
N SER A 68 -10.49 -10.56 14.78
CA SER A 68 -10.40 -11.99 15.12
C SER A 68 -11.76 -12.62 15.43
N SER A 69 -12.73 -11.82 15.89
CA SER A 69 -14.08 -12.29 16.23
C SER A 69 -15.03 -12.33 15.03
N MET A 70 -14.63 -11.72 13.91
CA MET A 70 -15.44 -11.67 12.69
C MET A 70 -15.26 -12.93 11.85
N SER A 71 -16.27 -13.32 11.07
CA SER A 71 -16.09 -14.36 10.06
C SER A 71 -15.19 -13.90 8.91
N THR A 72 -14.53 -14.82 8.20
CA THR A 72 -13.64 -14.47 7.07
C THR A 72 -14.40 -13.70 5.98
N LYS A 73 -15.66 -14.03 5.72
CA LYS A 73 -16.49 -13.31 4.73
C LYS A 73 -16.87 -11.91 5.20
N GLU A 74 -17.11 -11.70 6.48
CA GLU A 74 -17.39 -10.36 7.04
C GLU A 74 -16.18 -9.45 6.90
N VAL A 75 -14.99 -9.93 7.25
CA VAL A 75 -13.74 -9.19 7.04
C VAL A 75 -13.57 -8.88 5.56
N ALA A 76 -13.68 -9.88 4.68
CA ALA A 76 -13.49 -9.71 3.24
C ALA A 76 -14.54 -8.80 2.56
N ARG A 77 -15.66 -8.49 3.20
CA ARG A 77 -16.64 -7.49 2.71
C ARG A 77 -16.31 -6.06 3.15
N GLN A 78 -15.42 -5.88 4.11
CA GLN A 78 -15.04 -4.57 4.65
C GLN A 78 -13.62 -4.16 4.28
N LEU A 79 -12.73 -5.14 4.13
CA LEU A 79 -11.31 -4.96 3.87
C LEU A 79 -10.86 -5.89 2.74
N SER A 80 -10.14 -5.33 1.77
CA SER A 80 -9.43 -6.08 0.73
C SER A 80 -7.93 -5.93 0.88
N ILE A 81 -7.18 -6.92 0.40
CA ILE A 81 -5.72 -6.89 0.39
C ILE A 81 -5.17 -7.36 -0.95
N LEU A 82 -4.18 -6.62 -1.45
CA LEU A 82 -3.27 -7.06 -2.51
C LEU A 82 -1.93 -7.42 -1.86
N PRO A 83 -1.56 -8.69 -1.78
CA PRO A 83 -0.26 -9.11 -1.25
C PRO A 83 0.86 -8.80 -2.24
N GLN A 84 2.09 -8.78 -1.75
CA GLN A 84 3.29 -8.64 -2.57
C GLN A 84 3.45 -9.83 -3.54
N GLY A 85 3.69 -9.55 -4.82
CA GLY A 85 3.98 -10.55 -5.83
C GLY A 85 2.88 -11.63 -5.98
N PRO A 86 1.61 -11.28 -6.18
CA PRO A 86 0.55 -12.25 -6.29
C PRO A 86 0.72 -13.09 -7.57
N SER A 87 0.37 -14.37 -7.52
CA SER A 87 0.41 -15.30 -8.63
C SER A 87 -1.00 -15.74 -9.03
N ALA A 88 -1.21 -15.98 -10.32
CA ALA A 88 -2.43 -16.54 -10.87
C ALA A 88 -2.15 -17.93 -11.46
N PRO A 89 -3.14 -18.83 -11.50
CA PRO A 89 -3.06 -20.06 -12.33
C PRO A 89 -2.77 -19.72 -13.78
N GLU A 90 -2.01 -20.59 -14.44
CA GLU A 90 -1.68 -20.45 -15.86
C GLU A 90 -2.95 -20.38 -16.72
N GLY A 91 -2.98 -19.48 -17.69
CA GLY A 91 -4.11 -19.30 -18.61
C GLY A 91 -5.33 -18.58 -18.02
N LEU A 92 -5.30 -18.15 -16.75
CA LEU A 92 -6.40 -17.38 -16.17
C LEU A 92 -6.54 -16.03 -16.87
N THR A 93 -7.74 -15.68 -17.37
CA THR A 93 -7.96 -14.38 -18.01
C THR A 93 -8.10 -13.26 -16.96
N VAL A 94 -7.87 -12.00 -17.41
CA VAL A 94 -8.07 -10.81 -16.55
C VAL A 94 -9.50 -10.77 -16.01
N LEU A 95 -10.50 -11.01 -16.84
CA LEU A 95 -11.89 -11.05 -16.43
C LEU A 95 -12.14 -12.11 -15.34
N GLN A 96 -11.59 -13.30 -15.52
CA GLN A 96 -11.71 -14.38 -14.53
C GLN A 96 -11.01 -14.02 -13.22
N LEU A 97 -9.83 -13.40 -13.29
CA LEU A 97 -9.12 -12.89 -12.10
C LEU A 97 -9.99 -11.86 -11.35
N VAL A 98 -10.48 -10.83 -12.06
CA VAL A 98 -11.25 -9.75 -11.44
C VAL A 98 -12.56 -10.27 -10.83
N LYS A 99 -13.20 -11.26 -11.45
CA LYS A 99 -14.38 -11.94 -10.89
C LYS A 99 -14.10 -12.61 -9.54
N GLN A 100 -12.87 -13.06 -9.26
CA GLN A 100 -12.52 -13.63 -7.95
C GLN A 100 -12.68 -12.64 -6.81
N GLY A 101 -12.54 -11.33 -7.07
CA GLY A 101 -12.83 -10.27 -6.08
C GLY A 101 -14.25 -10.34 -5.52
N ARG A 102 -15.21 -10.95 -6.23
CA ARG A 102 -16.60 -11.10 -5.79
C ARG A 102 -16.87 -12.35 -4.94
N TYR A 103 -15.86 -13.21 -4.75
CA TYR A 103 -16.01 -14.43 -3.94
C TYR A 103 -16.63 -14.23 -2.55
N PRO A 104 -16.35 -13.17 -1.77
CA PRO A 104 -16.95 -12.96 -0.46
C PRO A 104 -18.49 -12.81 -0.48
N TYR A 105 -19.07 -12.44 -1.62
CA TYR A 105 -20.52 -12.23 -1.79
C TYR A 105 -21.25 -13.44 -2.31
N GLN A 106 -20.52 -14.46 -2.77
CA GLN A 106 -21.09 -15.70 -3.27
C GLN A 106 -21.40 -16.68 -2.13
N SER A 107 -22.45 -17.47 -2.32
CA SER A 107 -22.81 -18.56 -1.41
C SER A 107 -23.35 -19.72 -2.23
N TRP A 108 -23.55 -20.88 -1.59
CA TRP A 108 -24.15 -22.07 -2.22
C TRP A 108 -25.46 -21.76 -2.96
N LEU A 109 -26.29 -20.86 -2.40
CA LEU A 109 -27.60 -20.52 -2.96
C LEU A 109 -27.59 -19.21 -3.76
N LYS A 110 -26.58 -18.38 -3.63
CA LYS A 110 -26.45 -17.10 -4.34
C LYS A 110 -25.40 -17.22 -5.42
N THR A 111 -25.86 -17.44 -6.64
CA THR A 111 -25.05 -17.40 -7.86
C THR A 111 -24.66 -15.96 -8.20
N TRP A 112 -23.98 -15.78 -9.29
CA TRP A 112 -23.56 -14.49 -9.84
C TRP A 112 -24.74 -13.52 -10.00
N SER A 113 -24.61 -12.29 -9.51
CA SER A 113 -25.66 -11.26 -9.53
C SER A 113 -25.29 -10.12 -10.50
N GLU A 114 -26.30 -9.31 -10.88
CA GLU A 114 -26.07 -8.08 -11.66
C GLU A 114 -25.16 -7.11 -10.92
N GLU A 115 -25.21 -7.05 -9.59
CA GLU A 115 -24.30 -6.28 -8.76
C GLU A 115 -22.85 -6.75 -8.92
N ASP A 116 -22.60 -8.05 -8.93
CA ASP A 116 -21.27 -8.61 -9.12
C ASP A 116 -20.72 -8.23 -10.50
N GLU A 117 -21.55 -8.33 -11.54
CA GLU A 117 -21.17 -7.93 -12.90
C GLU A 117 -20.87 -6.42 -12.98
N ARG A 118 -21.69 -5.57 -12.35
CA ARG A 118 -21.47 -4.14 -12.28
C ARG A 118 -20.15 -3.79 -11.59
N MET A 119 -19.85 -4.44 -10.46
CA MET A 119 -18.63 -4.20 -9.72
C MET A 119 -17.38 -4.62 -10.49
N VAL A 120 -17.44 -5.74 -11.20
CA VAL A 120 -16.34 -6.20 -12.07
C VAL A 120 -16.10 -5.22 -13.22
N ARG A 121 -17.14 -4.80 -13.94
CA ARG A 121 -17.00 -3.81 -15.03
C ARG A 121 -16.44 -2.49 -14.52
N ARG A 122 -16.95 -2.00 -13.38
CA ARG A 122 -16.44 -0.77 -12.75
C ARG A 122 -14.95 -0.88 -12.41
N ALA A 123 -14.52 -2.02 -11.86
CA ALA A 123 -13.12 -2.27 -11.51
C ALA A 123 -12.22 -2.31 -12.76
N LEU A 124 -12.63 -3.04 -13.80
CA LEU A 124 -11.90 -3.10 -15.08
C LEU A 124 -11.76 -1.70 -15.69
N LYS A 125 -12.84 -0.92 -15.72
CA LYS A 125 -12.84 0.45 -16.24
C LYS A 125 -11.92 1.36 -15.43
N ALA A 126 -12.03 1.34 -14.11
CA ALA A 126 -11.22 2.17 -13.22
C ALA A 126 -9.73 1.93 -13.37
N THR A 127 -9.33 0.70 -13.70
CA THR A 127 -7.91 0.32 -13.88
C THR A 127 -7.45 0.36 -15.34
N GLY A 128 -8.31 0.74 -16.29
CA GLY A 128 -7.98 0.74 -17.72
C GLY A 128 -7.62 -0.65 -18.26
N THR A 129 -8.28 -1.71 -17.75
CA THR A 129 -8.00 -3.09 -18.14
C THR A 129 -9.15 -3.76 -18.91
N GLU A 130 -10.15 -3.00 -19.35
CA GLU A 130 -11.32 -3.53 -20.08
C GLU A 130 -10.90 -4.25 -21.38
N GLU A 131 -10.03 -3.65 -22.18
CA GLU A 131 -9.55 -4.23 -23.44
C GLU A 131 -8.67 -5.47 -23.25
N LEU A 132 -8.20 -5.69 -22.02
CA LEU A 132 -7.37 -6.82 -21.63
C LEU A 132 -8.20 -7.97 -21.03
N ALA A 133 -9.52 -7.82 -20.89
CA ALA A 133 -10.40 -8.72 -20.13
C ALA A 133 -10.24 -10.20 -20.52
N GLU A 134 -10.12 -10.49 -21.82
CA GLU A 134 -10.00 -11.85 -22.35
C GLU A 134 -8.54 -12.32 -22.47
N ARG A 135 -7.54 -11.48 -22.17
CA ARG A 135 -6.15 -11.88 -22.19
C ARG A 135 -5.76 -12.65 -20.96
N ALA A 136 -4.88 -13.65 -21.13
CA ALA A 136 -4.30 -14.38 -20.01
C ALA A 136 -3.40 -13.46 -19.17
N VAL A 137 -3.50 -13.53 -17.85
CA VAL A 137 -2.75 -12.67 -16.88
C VAL A 137 -1.24 -12.86 -17.04
N ASP A 138 -0.78 -14.05 -17.32
CA ASP A 138 0.63 -14.39 -17.54
C ASP A 138 1.20 -13.78 -18.83
N SER A 139 0.36 -13.44 -19.81
CA SER A 139 0.75 -12.78 -21.07
C SER A 139 0.88 -11.25 -20.97
N LEU A 140 0.54 -10.66 -19.82
CA LEU A 140 0.54 -9.22 -19.61
C LEU A 140 1.92 -8.67 -19.27
N SER A 141 2.18 -7.39 -19.64
CA SER A 141 3.32 -6.65 -19.09
C SER A 141 3.20 -6.50 -17.57
N GLY A 142 4.31 -6.16 -16.89
CA GLY A 142 4.31 -5.96 -15.41
C GLY A 142 3.25 -4.96 -14.97
N GLY A 143 3.17 -3.79 -15.61
CA GLY A 143 2.19 -2.75 -15.28
C GLY A 143 0.74 -3.18 -15.57
N GLN A 144 0.49 -3.84 -16.71
CA GLN A 144 -0.85 -4.37 -17.03
C GLN A 144 -1.28 -5.43 -16.03
N ARG A 145 -0.37 -6.33 -15.65
CA ARG A 145 -0.62 -7.36 -14.65
C ARG A 145 -0.94 -6.75 -13.29
N GLN A 146 -0.18 -5.75 -12.85
CA GLN A 146 -0.42 -5.06 -11.60
C GLN A 146 -1.79 -4.38 -11.57
N ARG A 147 -2.18 -3.69 -12.66
CA ARG A 147 -3.52 -3.09 -12.78
C ARG A 147 -4.64 -4.14 -12.74
N ALA A 148 -4.44 -5.31 -13.34
CA ALA A 148 -5.41 -6.41 -13.26
C ALA A 148 -5.61 -6.93 -11.83
N TRP A 149 -4.53 -7.04 -11.03
CA TRP A 149 -4.61 -7.42 -9.61
C TRP A 149 -5.29 -6.32 -8.77
N ILE A 150 -5.00 -5.06 -9.05
CA ILE A 150 -5.71 -3.93 -8.43
C ILE A 150 -7.20 -3.98 -8.79
N ALA A 151 -7.55 -4.26 -10.06
CA ALA A 151 -8.94 -4.42 -10.48
C ALA A 151 -9.65 -5.53 -9.68
N MET A 152 -9.04 -6.69 -9.46
CA MET A 152 -9.58 -7.75 -8.60
C MET A 152 -9.83 -7.23 -7.18
N THR A 153 -8.88 -6.50 -6.61
CA THR A 153 -9.00 -5.92 -5.27
C THR A 153 -10.14 -4.90 -5.20
N LEU A 154 -10.30 -4.06 -6.23
CA LEU A 154 -11.38 -3.07 -6.33
C LEU A 154 -12.75 -3.71 -6.55
N ALA A 155 -12.84 -4.80 -7.33
CA ALA A 155 -14.08 -5.53 -7.57
C ALA A 155 -14.68 -6.08 -6.28
N GLN A 156 -13.88 -6.31 -5.25
CA GLN A 156 -14.34 -6.70 -3.92
C GLN A 156 -15.25 -5.64 -3.28
N GLY A 157 -15.10 -4.36 -3.64
CA GLY A 157 -16.01 -3.29 -3.23
C GLY A 157 -15.89 -2.88 -1.76
N THR A 158 -14.72 -3.03 -1.16
CA THR A 158 -14.45 -2.72 0.24
C THR A 158 -14.17 -1.24 0.46
N ARG A 159 -14.42 -0.76 1.69
CA ARG A 159 -14.07 0.62 2.10
C ARG A 159 -12.61 0.78 2.46
N THR A 160 -11.98 -0.29 2.94
CA THR A 160 -10.55 -0.32 3.31
C THR A 160 -9.79 -1.22 2.36
N ILE A 161 -8.69 -0.72 1.80
CA ILE A 161 -7.83 -1.41 0.84
C ILE A 161 -6.42 -1.43 1.41
N LEU A 162 -5.83 -2.61 1.52
CA LEU A 162 -4.44 -2.80 1.90
C LEU A 162 -3.62 -3.25 0.68
N LEU A 163 -2.46 -2.65 0.45
CA LEU A 163 -1.61 -2.92 -0.71
C LEU A 163 -0.16 -3.12 -0.25
N ASP A 164 0.35 -4.32 -0.42
CA ASP A 164 1.74 -4.65 -0.07
C ASP A 164 2.64 -4.42 -1.29
N GLU A 165 3.34 -3.30 -1.32
CA GLU A 165 4.24 -2.87 -2.39
C GLU A 165 3.58 -2.85 -3.80
N PRO A 166 2.52 -2.06 -4.01
CA PRO A 166 1.76 -2.10 -5.26
C PRO A 166 2.53 -1.58 -6.48
N THR A 167 3.68 -0.94 -6.31
CA THR A 167 4.50 -0.35 -7.37
C THR A 167 5.81 -1.08 -7.63
N THR A 168 6.10 -2.15 -6.89
CA THR A 168 7.34 -2.93 -7.04
C THR A 168 7.39 -3.62 -8.41
N TYR A 169 8.56 -3.64 -9.05
CA TYR A 169 8.82 -4.15 -10.41
C TYR A 169 8.16 -3.35 -11.55
N LEU A 170 7.62 -2.16 -11.29
CA LEU A 170 7.11 -1.25 -12.30
C LEU A 170 8.15 -0.19 -12.65
N ASP A 171 8.19 0.23 -13.92
CA ASP A 171 8.90 1.45 -14.31
C ASP A 171 8.20 2.70 -13.76
N LEU A 172 8.88 3.84 -13.82
CA LEU A 172 8.40 5.09 -13.21
C LEU A 172 7.01 5.50 -13.73
N THR A 173 6.75 5.36 -15.03
CA THR A 173 5.47 5.73 -15.63
C THR A 173 4.33 4.92 -15.02
N HIS A 174 4.48 3.58 -14.98
CA HIS A 174 3.46 2.70 -14.43
C HIS A 174 3.31 2.84 -12.90
N GLN A 175 4.39 3.20 -12.17
CA GLN A 175 4.29 3.52 -10.74
C GLN A 175 3.37 4.71 -10.51
N ILE A 176 3.58 5.81 -11.27
CA ILE A 176 2.74 7.01 -11.17
C ILE A 176 1.30 6.70 -11.56
N GLU A 177 1.05 6.01 -12.68
CA GLU A 177 -0.31 5.62 -13.08
C GLU A 177 -1.08 4.85 -12.00
N VAL A 178 -0.40 3.92 -11.30
CA VAL A 178 -1.00 3.16 -10.20
C VAL A 178 -1.28 4.04 -8.99
N LEU A 179 -0.36 4.93 -8.63
CA LEU A 179 -0.54 5.82 -7.47
C LEU A 179 -1.61 6.89 -7.74
N ASP A 180 -1.67 7.45 -8.95
CA ASP A 180 -2.72 8.37 -9.38
C ASP A 180 -4.09 7.70 -9.30
N LEU A 181 -4.23 6.47 -9.82
CA LEU A 181 -5.46 5.68 -9.70
C LEU A 181 -5.90 5.51 -8.24
N LEU A 182 -4.97 5.15 -7.36
CA LEU A 182 -5.27 4.97 -5.93
C LEU A 182 -5.66 6.29 -5.26
N PHE A 183 -5.00 7.38 -5.64
CA PHE A 183 -5.31 8.73 -5.16
C PHE A 183 -6.72 9.17 -5.62
N GLU A 184 -7.05 9.01 -6.90
CA GLU A 184 -8.39 9.30 -7.43
C GLU A 184 -9.48 8.49 -6.73
N LEU A 185 -9.24 7.20 -6.47
CA LEU A 185 -10.20 6.36 -5.72
C LEU A 185 -10.41 6.83 -4.29
N ASN A 186 -9.36 7.35 -3.63
CA ASN A 186 -9.50 7.94 -2.32
C ASN A 186 -10.32 9.23 -2.37
N GLU A 187 -9.99 10.15 -3.28
CA GLU A 187 -10.67 11.45 -3.42
C GLU A 187 -12.15 11.30 -3.82
N LEU A 188 -12.44 10.45 -4.81
CA LEU A 188 -13.80 10.32 -5.35
C LEU A 188 -14.71 9.42 -4.49
N GLU A 189 -14.15 8.43 -3.81
CA GLU A 189 -14.93 7.41 -3.09
C GLU A 189 -14.70 7.42 -1.57
N ASN A 190 -13.83 8.29 -1.08
CA ASN A 190 -13.46 8.38 0.34
C ASN A 190 -13.02 7.02 0.92
N ARG A 191 -12.29 6.22 0.10
CA ARG A 191 -11.76 4.93 0.53
C ARG A 191 -10.55 5.11 1.45
N THR A 192 -10.44 4.27 2.44
CA THR A 192 -9.22 4.16 3.24
C THR A 192 -8.24 3.28 2.49
N ILE A 193 -7.04 3.77 2.23
CA ILE A 193 -5.99 3.02 1.54
C ILE A 193 -4.77 2.96 2.45
N VAL A 194 -4.25 1.77 2.69
CA VAL A 194 -2.99 1.56 3.41
C VAL A 194 -2.04 0.84 2.48
N MET A 195 -0.89 1.41 2.20
CA MET A 195 0.07 0.78 1.30
C MET A 195 1.50 0.86 1.82
N VAL A 196 2.31 -0.12 1.44
CA VAL A 196 3.75 -0.11 1.66
C VAL A 196 4.41 0.49 0.44
N LEU A 197 5.23 1.52 0.61
CA LEU A 197 6.08 2.08 -0.45
C LEU A 197 7.54 2.13 0.01
N HIS A 198 8.45 1.97 -0.97
CA HIS A 198 9.90 2.10 -0.75
C HIS A 198 10.42 3.49 -1.10
N ASP A 199 9.78 4.18 -2.05
CA ASP A 199 10.15 5.54 -2.44
C ASP A 199 9.52 6.56 -1.49
N ILE A 200 10.38 7.26 -0.73
CA ILE A 200 9.95 8.26 0.25
C ILE A 200 9.32 9.48 -0.42
N ASN A 201 9.79 9.87 -1.62
CA ASN A 201 9.25 11.02 -2.32
C ASN A 201 7.84 10.74 -2.85
N LEU A 202 7.62 9.54 -3.39
CA LEU A 202 6.28 9.10 -3.76
C LEU A 202 5.38 8.93 -2.51
N ALA A 203 5.92 8.43 -1.40
CA ALA A 203 5.17 8.37 -0.14
C ALA A 203 4.73 9.76 0.31
N CYS A 204 5.60 10.77 0.27
CA CYS A 204 5.24 12.14 0.64
C CYS A 204 4.22 12.78 -0.30
N ARG A 205 4.26 12.48 -1.61
CA ARG A 205 3.32 13.04 -2.59
C ARG A 205 1.90 12.52 -2.45
N TYR A 206 1.74 11.21 -2.15
CA TYR A 206 0.44 10.56 -2.18
C TYR A 206 -0.18 10.29 -0.82
N ALA A 207 0.62 10.31 0.27
CA ALA A 207 0.11 10.02 1.60
C ALA A 207 -0.53 11.24 2.26
N HIS A 208 -1.69 11.04 2.87
CA HIS A 208 -2.24 11.94 3.89
C HIS A 208 -1.62 11.66 5.27
N HIS A 209 -1.14 10.44 5.46
CA HIS A 209 -0.58 9.98 6.72
C HIS A 209 0.56 8.97 6.44
N ILE A 210 1.71 9.17 7.07
CA ILE A 210 2.86 8.27 7.00
C ILE A 210 3.04 7.57 8.33
N VAL A 211 3.40 6.29 8.28
CA VAL A 211 3.81 5.47 9.42
C VAL A 211 5.21 4.94 9.15
N ALA A 212 6.19 5.45 9.87
CA ALA A 212 7.58 5.03 9.77
C ALA A 212 7.86 3.88 10.75
N VAL A 213 8.21 2.70 10.20
CA VAL A 213 8.46 1.47 10.98
C VAL A 213 9.95 1.21 11.08
N LYS A 214 10.46 1.13 12.30
CA LYS A 214 11.86 0.83 12.65
C LYS A 214 11.90 0.09 13.98
N ASP A 215 12.91 -0.75 14.20
CA ASP A 215 13.20 -1.42 15.47
C ASP A 215 11.96 -2.08 16.11
N LYS A 216 11.21 -2.83 15.27
CA LYS A 216 10.01 -3.61 15.65
C LYS A 216 8.81 -2.78 16.12
N THR A 217 8.83 -1.47 15.93
CA THR A 217 7.77 -0.57 16.35
C THR A 217 7.54 0.56 15.35
N VAL A 218 6.59 1.44 15.63
CA VAL A 218 6.42 2.70 14.90
C VAL A 218 7.33 3.75 15.50
N TYR A 219 8.29 4.23 14.71
CA TYR A 219 9.20 5.30 15.10
C TYR A 219 8.50 6.67 15.11
N ALA A 220 7.72 6.94 14.05
CA ALA A 220 6.95 8.17 13.92
C ALA A 220 5.70 7.91 13.08
N CYS A 221 4.63 8.65 13.32
CA CYS A 221 3.44 8.67 12.48
C CYS A 221 2.80 10.05 12.48
N GLY A 222 2.28 10.49 11.34
CA GLY A 222 1.69 11.81 11.15
C GLY A 222 1.59 12.19 9.69
N LYS A 223 1.29 13.46 9.41
CA LYS A 223 1.31 13.98 8.05
C LYS A 223 2.75 14.07 7.55
N PRO A 224 2.99 13.89 6.22
CA PRO A 224 4.33 14.02 5.66
C PRO A 224 5.05 15.30 6.10
N GLU A 225 4.36 16.44 6.06
CA GLU A 225 4.90 17.78 6.38
C GLU A 225 5.29 17.93 7.85
N GLU A 226 4.71 17.13 8.74
CA GLU A 226 4.92 17.19 10.19
C GLU A 226 6.06 16.28 10.65
N ILE A 227 6.27 15.14 9.95
CA ILE A 227 7.17 14.10 10.46
C ILE A 227 8.40 13.82 9.59
N VAL A 228 8.36 14.18 8.29
CA VAL A 228 9.47 13.85 7.37
C VAL A 228 10.52 14.95 7.42
N ASP A 229 11.61 14.66 8.13
CA ASP A 229 12.80 15.49 8.24
C ASP A 229 14.08 14.65 8.05
N GLU A 230 15.24 15.30 8.07
CA GLU A 230 16.54 14.63 7.94
C GLU A 230 16.81 13.65 9.09
N GLN A 231 16.27 13.91 10.30
CA GLN A 231 16.45 13.05 11.45
C GLN A 231 15.68 11.74 11.29
N LEU A 232 14.43 11.79 10.84
CA LEU A 232 13.65 10.61 10.53
C LEU A 232 14.34 9.76 9.47
N ILE A 233 14.80 10.39 8.35
CA ILE A 233 15.45 9.66 7.27
C ILE A 233 16.75 9.00 7.74
N ARG A 234 17.56 9.73 8.51
CA ARG A 234 18.81 9.17 9.08
C ARG A 234 18.53 7.98 9.99
N HIS A 235 17.51 8.08 10.84
CA HIS A 235 17.19 7.00 11.79
C HIS A 235 16.54 5.79 11.10
N VAL A 236 15.53 6.01 10.27
CA VAL A 236 14.70 4.95 9.67
C VAL A 236 15.40 4.26 8.51
N PHE A 237 16.12 5.03 7.68
CA PHE A 237 16.76 4.53 6.45
C PHE A 237 18.29 4.47 6.54
N GLU A 238 18.88 4.95 7.65
CA GLU A 238 20.33 4.98 7.87
C GLU A 238 21.06 5.75 6.75
N MET A 239 20.45 6.85 6.28
CA MET A 239 20.90 7.60 5.12
C MET A 239 20.92 9.10 5.42
N GLU A 240 22.02 9.77 5.06
CA GLU A 240 22.09 11.22 5.08
C GLU A 240 21.35 11.82 3.88
N CYS A 241 20.55 12.83 4.15
CA CYS A 241 19.79 13.52 3.12
C CYS A 241 19.65 15.02 3.42
N ARG A 242 19.06 15.73 2.47
CA ARG A 242 18.49 17.07 2.65
C ARG A 242 16.99 16.98 2.35
N ILE A 243 16.17 17.59 3.18
CA ILE A 243 14.73 17.74 2.91
C ILE A 243 14.50 19.14 2.34
N VAL A 244 13.80 19.21 1.22
CA VAL A 244 13.38 20.44 0.55
C VAL A 244 11.92 20.32 0.13
N PRO A 245 11.19 21.42 -0.08
CA PRO A 245 9.84 21.35 -0.67
C PRO A 245 9.90 20.80 -2.11
N ASP A 246 9.01 19.90 -2.44
CA ASP A 246 8.78 19.47 -3.82
C ASP A 246 8.29 20.66 -4.64
N PRO A 247 8.90 20.99 -5.79
CA PRO A 247 8.57 22.18 -6.56
C PRO A 247 7.15 22.14 -7.17
N GLU A 248 6.56 20.96 -7.37
CA GLU A 248 5.25 20.80 -7.99
C GLU A 248 4.14 20.67 -6.92
N PHE A 249 4.40 19.93 -5.83
CA PHE A 249 3.39 19.57 -4.84
C PHE A 249 3.58 20.24 -3.48
N GLY A 250 4.74 20.86 -3.23
CA GLY A 250 5.09 21.47 -1.93
C GLY A 250 5.32 20.47 -0.79
N THR A 251 5.15 19.19 -1.03
CA THR A 251 5.37 18.13 -0.03
C THR A 251 6.87 17.95 0.26
N PRO A 252 7.27 17.34 1.39
CA PRO A 252 8.68 17.08 1.66
C PRO A 252 9.31 16.20 0.57
N MET A 253 10.45 16.62 0.03
CA MET A 253 11.25 15.90 -0.94
C MET A 253 12.61 15.58 -0.35
N CYS A 254 12.94 14.29 -0.25
CA CYS A 254 14.22 13.78 0.22
C CYS A 254 15.24 13.75 -0.92
N ILE A 255 16.35 14.46 -0.74
CA ILE A 255 17.51 14.43 -1.65
C ILE A 255 18.63 13.68 -0.94
N PRO A 256 18.93 12.40 -1.32
CA PRO A 256 20.00 11.63 -0.71
C PRO A 256 21.38 12.28 -0.91
N LEU A 257 22.17 12.33 0.15
CA LEU A 257 23.55 12.81 0.11
C LEU A 257 24.50 11.63 -0.12
N GLY A 258 24.92 11.45 -1.36
CA GLY A 258 25.82 10.38 -1.75
C GLY A 258 27.05 10.91 -2.50
N ARG A 259 27.98 10.01 -2.86
CA ARG A 259 29.17 10.34 -3.67
C ARG A 259 28.79 10.47 -5.15
N GLY A 260 27.95 11.45 -5.49
CA GLY A 260 27.56 11.74 -6.85
C GLY A 260 28.54 12.64 -7.60
N ARG A 261 28.30 12.80 -8.91
CA ARG A 261 29.04 13.78 -9.75
C ARG A 261 28.60 15.21 -9.39
N ASP A 262 29.51 16.00 -8.79
CA ASP A 262 29.26 17.39 -8.47
C ASP A 262 29.71 18.29 -9.64
N ILE A 263 28.75 18.83 -10.38
CA ILE A 263 29.02 19.73 -11.50
C ILE A 263 29.39 21.15 -11.00
N GLY A 264 28.94 21.54 -9.80
CA GLY A 264 29.22 22.86 -9.21
C GLY A 264 30.68 23.05 -8.80
N ARG A 265 31.28 22.03 -8.20
CA ARG A 265 32.70 22.08 -7.76
C ARG A 265 33.71 22.19 -8.91
N ARG A 266 33.41 21.66 -10.11
CA ARG A 266 34.30 21.76 -11.27
C ARG A 266 34.38 23.16 -11.86
N LYS A 267 33.34 23.99 -11.76
CA LYS A 267 33.36 25.39 -12.24
C LYS A 267 34.25 26.28 -11.40
N GLN A 268 34.42 26.02 -10.12
CA GLN A 268 35.31 26.81 -9.25
C GLN A 268 36.79 26.45 -9.42
N ALA A 269 37.13 25.20 -9.74
CA ALA A 269 38.51 24.78 -9.96
C ALA A 269 39.10 25.30 -11.30
N HIS A 270 38.24 25.60 -12.28
CA HIS A 270 38.69 26.21 -13.56
C HIS A 270 38.65 27.75 -13.58
N ALA A 271 38.06 28.39 -12.57
CA ALA A 271 38.02 29.84 -12.45
C ALA A 271 39.21 30.41 -11.64
N THR A 272 40.02 29.54 -11.03
CA THR A 272 41.21 29.88 -10.23
C THR A 272 42.52 29.38 -10.87
N ALA A 273 42.50 28.86 -12.06
CA ALA A 273 43.66 28.53 -12.90
C ALA A 273 43.71 29.46 -14.12
#